data_dc6871fc0d12c847b3fecb89b73d0024
#
_entry.id   dc6871fc0d12c847b3fecb89b73d0024
#
_cell.length_a   1.000
_cell.length_b   1.000
_cell.length_c   1.000
_cell.angle_alpha   90.00
_cell.angle_beta   90.00
_cell.angle_gamma   90.00
#
_symmetry.space_group_name_H-M   'P 1'
#
loop_
_entity.id
_entity.type
_entity.pdbx_description
1 polymer ?
#
loop_
_entity_poly.entity_id
_entity_poly.type
_entity_poly.pdbx_seq_one_letter_code
_entity_poly.pdbx_strand_id
1 'polypeptide(L)'
;MKKLISIFILLSCITTLSANPIHGLLERIDKGASKKFIIQQQKSDIDFFELDQKGDKVVIRGNNYVSIATGLNWYLKYHAGIHLSWNGMTADLPEVLPAVTEKERHETNLPYRYAYNYCTFSYSMAFWDRERWQQEID
;
A
#
# COMPACT_ATOMS: atom_id res chain seq x y z
N MET A 1 38.05 25.63 -15.29
CA MET A 1 36.72 25.97 -14.74
C MET A 1 35.57 25.30 -15.45
N LYS A 2 35.51 25.19 -16.79
CA LYS A 2 34.40 24.55 -17.53
C LYS A 2 34.22 23.02 -17.26
N LYS A 3 35.28 22.28 -16.97
CA LYS A 3 35.23 20.83 -16.69
C LYS A 3 34.73 20.49 -15.28
N LEU A 4 34.88 21.38 -14.30
CA LEU A 4 34.34 21.18 -12.94
C LEU A 4 32.82 21.38 -12.87
N ILE A 5 32.26 22.25 -13.69
CA ILE A 5 30.81 22.50 -13.75
C ILE A 5 30.10 21.31 -14.36
N SER A 6 30.67 20.63 -15.37
CA SER A 6 30.08 19.42 -15.96
C SER A 6 29.99 18.23 -14.99
N ILE A 7 30.93 18.08 -14.06
CA ILE A 7 30.92 17.01 -13.06
C ILE A 7 29.86 17.28 -12.00
N PHE A 8 29.61 18.54 -11.65
CA PHE A 8 28.58 18.88 -10.66
C PHE A 8 27.17 18.67 -11.18
N ILE A 9 26.91 18.85 -12.48
CA ILE A 9 25.61 18.61 -13.11
C ILE A 9 25.33 17.11 -13.24
N LEU A 10 26.35 16.25 -13.40
CA LEU A 10 26.17 14.80 -13.48
C LEU A 10 25.91 14.16 -12.12
N LEU A 11 26.30 14.79 -11.01
CA LEU A 11 26.11 14.25 -9.65
C LEU A 11 24.74 14.59 -9.05
N SER A 12 24.00 15.55 -9.63
CA SER A 12 22.69 15.99 -9.14
C SER A 12 21.52 15.15 -9.66
N CYS A 13 21.77 14.15 -10.52
CA CYS A 13 20.71 13.37 -11.21
C CYS A 13 20.47 11.97 -10.65
N ILE A 14 21.03 11.62 -9.48
CA ILE A 14 20.84 10.29 -8.86
C ILE A 14 20.17 10.43 -7.50
N THR A 15 19.03 11.09 -7.46
CA THR A 15 18.03 10.75 -6.44
C THR A 15 16.99 9.88 -7.13
N THR A 16 17.24 8.59 -7.20
CA THR A 16 16.16 7.63 -7.43
C THR A 16 15.22 7.77 -6.24
N LEU A 17 14.18 8.58 -6.40
CA LEU A 17 13.04 8.53 -5.51
C LEU A 17 12.47 7.12 -5.66
N SER A 18 12.86 6.21 -4.77
CA SER A 18 12.21 4.91 -4.66
C SER A 18 10.79 5.19 -4.20
N ALA A 19 9.89 5.32 -5.17
CA ALA A 19 8.49 5.53 -4.88
C ALA A 19 7.99 4.31 -4.10
N ASN A 20 7.57 4.51 -2.86
CA ASN A 20 6.97 3.45 -2.06
C ASN A 20 5.63 3.07 -2.72
N PRO A 21 5.45 1.82 -3.22
CA PRO A 21 4.24 1.41 -3.94
C PRO A 21 2.97 1.56 -3.10
N ILE A 22 3.07 1.46 -1.78
CA ILE A 22 1.93 1.68 -0.87
C ILE A 22 1.48 3.14 -0.86
N HIS A 23 2.39 4.10 -1.03
CA HIS A 23 1.99 5.50 -1.18
C HIS A 23 1.18 5.71 -2.47
N GLY A 24 1.58 5.06 -3.57
CA GLY A 24 0.81 5.09 -4.82
C GLY A 24 -0.58 4.47 -4.66
N LEU A 25 -0.69 3.34 -3.94
CA LEU A 25 -1.97 2.71 -3.62
C LEU A 25 -2.86 3.66 -2.79
N LEU A 26 -2.32 4.26 -1.73
CA LEU A 26 -3.06 5.22 -0.89
C LEU A 26 -3.59 6.40 -1.69
N GLU A 27 -2.80 6.98 -2.60
CA GLU A 27 -3.22 8.11 -3.45
C GLU A 27 -4.30 7.72 -4.47
N ARG A 28 -4.41 6.43 -4.86
CA ARG A 28 -5.50 5.93 -5.70
C ARG A 28 -6.79 5.69 -4.93
N ILE A 29 -6.67 5.32 -3.65
CA ILE A 29 -7.83 5.16 -2.74
C ILE A 29 -8.46 6.52 -2.43
N ASP A 30 -7.64 7.47 -1.98
CA ASP A 30 -8.06 8.84 -1.66
C ASP A 30 -6.88 9.81 -1.84
N LYS A 31 -7.09 10.88 -2.57
CA LYS A 31 -6.05 11.87 -2.85
C LYS A 31 -5.53 12.53 -1.59
N GLY A 32 -4.23 12.39 -1.34
CA GLY A 32 -3.57 12.92 -0.15
C GLY A 32 -3.56 11.96 1.04
N ALA A 33 -4.13 10.75 0.90
CA ALA A 33 -4.17 9.74 1.95
C ALA A 33 -2.78 9.34 2.44
N SER A 34 -1.77 9.32 1.56
CA SER A 34 -0.40 8.94 1.94
C SER A 34 0.17 9.78 3.09
N LYS A 35 -0.31 11.00 3.29
CA LYS A 35 0.13 11.88 4.37
C LYS A 35 -0.39 11.47 5.75
N LYS A 36 -1.47 10.67 5.80
CA LYS A 36 -2.13 10.22 7.03
C LYS A 36 -1.52 8.93 7.59
N PHE A 37 -0.63 8.27 6.82
CA PHE A 37 -0.03 7.00 7.19
C PHE A 37 1.50 7.08 7.27
N ILE A 38 2.08 6.24 8.11
CA ILE A 38 3.52 5.96 8.18
C ILE A 38 3.72 4.51 7.79
N ILE A 39 4.39 4.28 6.68
CA ILE A 39 4.66 2.94 6.14
C ILE A 39 6.09 2.53 6.46
N GLN A 40 6.25 1.39 7.12
CA GLN A 40 7.55 0.88 7.54
C GLN A 40 7.71 -0.59 7.15
N GLN A 41 8.75 -0.90 6.40
CA GLN A 41 9.10 -2.28 6.11
C GLN A 41 10.09 -2.79 7.16
N GLN A 42 9.84 -3.98 7.71
CA GLN A 42 10.69 -4.65 8.70
C GLN A 42 10.99 -6.07 8.24
N LYS A 43 12.24 -6.51 8.36
CA LYS A 43 12.63 -7.87 7.98
C LYS A 43 12.00 -8.89 8.93
N SER A 44 11.44 -9.96 8.35
CA SER A 44 10.92 -11.13 9.06
C SER A 44 10.86 -12.30 8.09
N ASP A 45 11.05 -13.51 8.60
CA ASP A 45 10.92 -14.76 7.85
C ASP A 45 9.44 -15.21 7.77
N ILE A 46 8.58 -14.61 8.59
CA ILE A 46 7.14 -14.87 8.62
C ILE A 46 6.43 -13.62 8.08
N ASP A 47 5.45 -13.83 7.22
CA ASP A 47 4.63 -12.74 6.73
C ASP A 47 3.78 -12.18 7.86
N PHE A 48 3.88 -10.88 8.07
CA PHE A 48 3.12 -10.17 9.08
C PHE A 48 2.76 -8.75 8.64
N PHE A 49 1.71 -8.23 9.24
CA PHE A 49 1.51 -6.80 9.36
C PHE A 49 1.27 -6.41 10.82
N GLU A 50 1.53 -5.17 11.12
CA GLU A 50 1.36 -4.58 12.44
C GLU A 50 0.75 -3.19 12.29
N LEU A 51 -0.26 -2.89 13.09
CA LEU A 51 -0.89 -1.58 13.18
C LEU A 51 -0.52 -0.91 14.51
N ASP A 52 -0.26 0.38 14.45
CA ASP A 52 0.15 1.18 15.59
C ASP A 52 -0.25 2.65 15.36
N GLN A 53 -0.10 3.49 16.37
CA GLN A 53 -0.38 4.91 16.30
C GLN A 53 0.86 5.75 16.61
N LYS A 54 1.06 6.83 15.85
CA LYS A 54 2.09 7.83 16.15
C LYS A 54 1.55 9.24 15.91
N GLY A 55 1.17 9.90 17.00
CA GLY A 55 0.48 11.18 16.93
C GLY A 55 -0.86 11.03 16.22
N ASP A 56 -1.07 11.80 15.17
CA ASP A 56 -2.27 11.78 14.32
C ASP A 56 -2.20 10.76 13.16
N LYS A 57 -1.10 10.02 13.04
CA LYS A 57 -0.87 9.10 11.91
C LYS A 57 -0.95 7.65 12.33
N VAL A 58 -1.58 6.86 11.47
CA VAL A 58 -1.59 5.39 11.58
C VAL A 58 -0.26 4.86 11.04
N VAL A 59 0.37 3.97 11.81
CA VAL A 59 1.61 3.31 11.44
C VAL A 59 1.28 1.89 10.98
N ILE A 60 1.69 1.56 9.76
CA ILE A 60 1.55 0.20 9.21
C ILE A 60 2.93 -0.36 8.96
N ARG A 61 3.25 -1.49 9.61
CA ARG A 61 4.49 -2.23 9.43
C ARG A 61 4.22 -3.58 8.79
N GLY A 62 5.18 -4.09 8.04
CA GLY A 62 5.12 -5.43 7.48
C GLY A 62 6.45 -5.84 6.87
N ASN A 63 6.63 -7.16 6.61
CA ASN A 63 7.88 -7.66 6.04
C ASN A 63 7.99 -7.43 4.53
N ASN A 64 6.87 -7.28 3.85
CA ASN A 64 6.79 -6.99 2.41
C ASN A 64 5.59 -6.09 2.10
N TYR A 65 5.49 -5.60 0.87
CA TYR A 65 4.44 -4.67 0.48
C TYR A 65 3.05 -5.31 0.46
N VAL A 66 2.94 -6.61 0.17
CA VAL A 66 1.65 -7.34 0.22
C VAL A 66 1.13 -7.39 1.65
N SER A 67 2.00 -7.70 2.61
CA SER A 67 1.66 -7.70 4.03
C SER A 67 1.24 -6.30 4.51
N ILE A 68 1.94 -5.25 4.07
CA ILE A 68 1.60 -3.86 4.41
C ILE A 68 0.25 -3.47 3.79
N ALA A 69 -0.02 -3.82 2.52
CA ALA A 69 -1.31 -3.58 1.87
C ALA A 69 -2.44 -4.33 2.57
N THR A 70 -2.19 -5.57 3.02
CA THR A 70 -3.13 -6.33 3.85
C THR A 70 -3.43 -5.59 5.16
N GLY A 71 -2.41 -5.04 5.83
CA GLY A 71 -2.58 -4.23 7.04
C GLY A 71 -3.36 -2.95 6.78
N LEU A 72 -3.14 -2.29 5.63
CA LEU A 72 -3.92 -1.13 5.22
C LEU A 72 -5.41 -1.48 5.05
N ASN A 73 -5.70 -2.55 4.30
CA ASN A 73 -7.08 -3.01 4.11
C ASN A 73 -7.73 -3.42 5.44
N TRP A 74 -6.99 -4.07 6.33
CA TRP A 74 -7.44 -4.41 7.68
C TRP A 74 -7.83 -3.17 8.48
N TYR A 75 -6.94 -2.15 8.50
CA TYR A 75 -7.21 -0.89 9.16
C TYR A 75 -8.47 -0.20 8.59
N LEU A 76 -8.54 -0.06 7.27
CA LEU A 76 -9.69 0.57 6.61
C LEU A 76 -11.00 -0.13 6.98
N LYS A 77 -11.01 -1.46 6.96
CA LYS A 77 -12.19 -2.26 7.23
C LYS A 77 -12.61 -2.26 8.71
N TYR A 78 -11.68 -2.50 9.62
CA TYR A 78 -12.00 -2.78 11.01
C TYR A 78 -11.89 -1.58 11.94
N HIS A 79 -11.09 -0.57 11.59
CA HIS A 79 -10.96 0.67 12.37
C HIS A 79 -11.72 1.82 11.73
N ALA A 80 -11.58 2.01 10.42
CA ALA A 80 -12.21 3.14 9.74
C ALA A 80 -13.63 2.84 9.20
N GLY A 81 -14.08 1.57 9.21
CA GLY A 81 -15.39 1.18 8.70
C GLY A 81 -15.53 1.33 7.18
N ILE A 82 -14.40 1.38 6.46
CA ILE A 82 -14.34 1.56 5.01
C ILE A 82 -14.07 0.22 4.35
N HIS A 83 -14.95 -0.17 3.41
CA HIS A 83 -14.82 -1.40 2.65
C HIS A 83 -14.50 -1.10 1.20
N LEU A 84 -13.32 -1.51 0.75
CA LEU A 84 -12.94 -1.48 -0.66
C LEU A 84 -13.30 -2.81 -1.33
N SER A 85 -13.85 -2.74 -2.53
CA SER A 85 -14.26 -3.91 -3.30
C SER A 85 -14.22 -3.61 -4.80
N TRP A 86 -14.46 -4.61 -5.63
CA TRP A 86 -14.56 -4.44 -7.08
C TRP A 86 -15.55 -3.37 -7.53
N ASN A 87 -16.58 -3.12 -6.73
CA ASN A 87 -17.62 -2.14 -7.03
C ASN A 87 -17.32 -0.73 -6.50
N GLY A 88 -16.25 -0.58 -5.69
CA GLY A 88 -15.83 0.70 -5.12
C GLY A 88 -14.40 0.61 -4.62
N MET A 89 -13.48 1.15 -5.42
CA MET A 89 -12.03 1.14 -5.14
C MET A 89 -11.52 2.44 -4.53
N THR A 90 -12.39 3.44 -4.41
CA THR A 90 -12.08 4.73 -3.81
C THR A 90 -12.89 4.94 -2.54
N ALA A 91 -12.37 5.74 -1.63
CA ALA A 91 -13.04 6.10 -0.39
C ALA A 91 -12.67 7.52 -0.01
N ASP A 92 -13.63 8.24 0.56
CA ASP A 92 -13.36 9.53 1.21
C ASP A 92 -12.90 9.24 2.64
N LEU A 93 -11.62 9.32 2.89
CA LEU A 93 -11.06 9.14 4.23
C LEU A 93 -11.42 10.34 5.12
N PRO A 94 -11.83 10.11 6.37
CA PRO A 94 -12.07 11.19 7.29
C PRO A 94 -10.82 12.06 7.48
N GLU A 95 -11.02 13.36 7.77
CA GLU A 95 -9.90 14.28 8.00
C GLU A 95 -8.99 13.77 9.12
N VAL A 96 -9.58 13.30 10.21
CA VAL A 96 -8.90 12.63 11.31
C VAL A 96 -9.23 11.14 11.25
N LEU A 97 -8.20 10.32 11.04
CA LEU A 97 -8.35 8.87 11.00
C LEU A 97 -8.68 8.31 12.40
N PRO A 98 -9.57 7.29 12.50
CA PRO A 98 -9.76 6.55 13.74
C PRO A 98 -8.44 6.03 14.30
N ALA A 99 -8.21 6.27 15.59
CA ALA A 99 -6.95 5.87 16.22
C ALA A 99 -6.84 4.35 16.41
N VAL A 100 -5.64 3.83 16.23
CA VAL A 100 -5.27 2.47 16.68
C VAL A 100 -4.94 2.57 18.15
N THR A 101 -5.89 2.22 19.02
CA THR A 101 -5.78 2.37 20.48
C THR A 101 -4.81 1.40 21.11
N GLU A 102 -4.68 0.22 20.54
CA GLU A 102 -3.75 -0.82 20.96
C GLU A 102 -2.99 -1.34 19.75
N LYS A 103 -1.68 -1.49 19.92
CA LYS A 103 -0.84 -2.07 18.88
C LYS A 103 -1.29 -3.50 18.62
N GLU A 104 -1.57 -3.84 17.38
CA GLU A 104 -1.96 -5.17 16.96
C GLU A 104 -1.02 -5.72 15.90
N ARG A 105 -0.81 -7.04 15.94
CA ARG A 105 0.03 -7.76 15.00
C ARG A 105 -0.65 -9.02 14.53
N HIS A 106 -0.65 -9.21 13.21
CA HIS A 106 -1.20 -10.39 12.54
C HIS A 106 -0.11 -11.07 11.73
N GLU A 107 -0.03 -12.38 11.86
CA GLU A 107 1.00 -13.20 11.22
C GLU A 107 0.38 -14.37 10.46
N THR A 108 1.10 -14.84 9.45
CA THR A 108 0.77 -16.08 8.77
C THR A 108 2.03 -16.81 8.33
N ASN A 109 2.05 -18.10 8.57
CA ASN A 109 3.11 -19.01 8.13
C ASN A 109 2.76 -19.76 6.84
N LEU A 110 1.64 -19.41 6.20
CA LEU A 110 1.24 -20.02 4.93
C LEU A 110 2.16 -19.51 3.81
N PRO A 111 2.97 -20.37 3.18
CA PRO A 111 3.93 -19.94 2.17
C PRO A 111 3.25 -19.51 0.87
N TYR A 112 2.03 -20.01 0.63
CA TYR A 112 1.25 -19.68 -0.56
C TYR A 112 -0.16 -19.27 -0.16
N ARG A 113 -0.62 -18.15 -0.72
CA ARG A 113 -1.98 -17.67 -0.65
C ARG A 113 -2.47 -17.46 -2.07
N TYR A 114 -3.45 -18.24 -2.46
CA TYR A 114 -3.88 -18.31 -3.84
C TYR A 114 -5.40 -18.33 -3.92
N ALA A 115 -5.95 -17.39 -4.67
CA ALA A 115 -7.35 -17.38 -5.06
C ALA A 115 -7.43 -17.45 -6.58
N TYR A 116 -8.15 -18.43 -7.09
CA TYR A 116 -8.28 -18.65 -8.52
C TYR A 116 -9.74 -18.95 -8.88
N ASN A 117 -10.24 -18.20 -9.86
CA ASN A 117 -11.50 -18.48 -10.49
C ASN A 117 -11.28 -18.66 -11.99
N TYR A 118 -11.28 -19.91 -12.45
CA TYR A 118 -11.05 -20.24 -13.86
C TYR A 118 -12.14 -19.65 -14.79
N CYS A 119 -13.38 -19.53 -14.30
CA CYS A 119 -14.46 -18.93 -15.07
C CYS A 119 -14.20 -17.44 -15.33
N THR A 120 -13.75 -16.71 -14.32
CA THR A 120 -13.40 -15.29 -14.45
C THR A 120 -12.28 -15.08 -15.44
N PHE A 121 -11.27 -15.92 -15.43
CA PHE A 121 -10.14 -15.81 -16.35
C PHE A 121 -10.59 -15.95 -17.83
N SER A 122 -11.40 -16.96 -18.14
CA SER A 122 -11.83 -17.22 -19.51
C SER A 122 -12.95 -16.31 -19.99
N TYR A 123 -13.84 -15.87 -19.10
CA TYR A 123 -15.06 -15.14 -19.44
C TYR A 123 -15.01 -13.63 -19.17
N SER A 124 -14.03 -13.13 -18.43
CA SER A 124 -13.92 -11.70 -18.13
C SER A 124 -12.51 -11.14 -18.26
N MET A 125 -11.50 -11.74 -17.64
CA MET A 125 -10.14 -11.19 -17.58
C MET A 125 -9.48 -11.02 -18.97
N ALA A 126 -9.84 -11.85 -19.94
CA ALA A 126 -9.33 -11.77 -21.31
C ALA A 126 -9.72 -10.45 -22.04
N PHE A 127 -10.76 -9.78 -21.56
CA PHE A 127 -11.31 -8.55 -22.12
C PHE A 127 -10.99 -7.30 -21.31
N TRP A 128 -10.22 -7.45 -20.22
CA TRP A 128 -9.87 -6.33 -19.37
C TRP A 128 -8.79 -5.46 -20.01
N ASP A 129 -9.01 -4.17 -19.95
CA ASP A 129 -8.00 -3.16 -20.27
C ASP A 129 -7.00 -2.98 -19.12
N ARG A 130 -6.05 -2.08 -19.32
CA ARG A 130 -5.01 -1.79 -18.35
C ARG A 130 -5.59 -1.26 -17.03
N GLU A 131 -6.57 -0.39 -17.11
CA GLU A 131 -7.22 0.22 -15.95
C GLU A 131 -7.92 -0.83 -15.10
N ARG A 132 -8.63 -1.77 -15.73
CA ARG A 132 -9.30 -2.86 -15.02
C ARG A 132 -8.30 -3.85 -14.40
N TRP A 133 -7.19 -4.15 -15.08
CA TRP A 133 -6.12 -4.96 -14.51
C TRP A 133 -5.48 -4.26 -13.30
N GLN A 134 -5.27 -2.94 -13.35
CA GLN A 134 -4.74 -2.18 -12.21
C GLN A 134 -5.66 -2.28 -11.00
N GLN A 135 -6.97 -2.17 -11.19
CA GLN A 135 -7.96 -2.31 -10.12
C GLN A 135 -7.96 -3.71 -9.49
N GLU A 136 -7.66 -4.74 -10.25
CA GLU A 136 -7.60 -6.11 -9.75
C GLU A 136 -6.35 -6.38 -8.91
N ILE A 137 -5.26 -5.67 -9.23
CA ILE A 137 -3.95 -5.83 -8.56
C ILE A 137 -3.86 -4.98 -7.28
N ASP A 138 -4.54 -3.85 -7.25
CA ASP A 138 -4.57 -2.93 -6.11
C ASP A 138 -5.40 -3.50 -4.95
#